data_b64acfdf8a038d477cb7a7eeb3c81e52
#
_entry.id   b64acfdf8a038d477cb7a7eeb3c81e52
#
_cell.length_a   1.000
_cell.length_b   1.000
_cell.length_c   1.000
_cell.angle_alpha   90.00
_cell.angle_beta   90.00
_cell.angle_gamma   90.00
#
_symmetry.space_group_name_H-M   'P 1'
#
loop_
_entity.id
_entity.type
_entity.pdbx_description
1 polymer ?
#
loop_
_entity_poly.entity_id
_entity_poly.type
_entity_poly.pdbx_seq_one_letter_code
_entity_poly.pdbx_strand_id
1 'polypeptide(L)' 'MEKVRVSKLMSEQGLCSRREADGYIERGWVFVDGERVTELGTRILPTQKITLSKAAQ' A
#
# COMPACT_ATOMS: atom_id res chain seq x y z
N MET A 1 -4.23 -14.76 10.60
CA MET A 1 -4.70 -14.12 9.37
C MET A 1 -3.65 -14.23 8.26
N GLU A 2 -4.09 -14.40 7.03
CA GLU A 2 -3.18 -14.45 5.91
C GLU A 2 -2.76 -13.04 5.53
N LYS A 3 -1.50 -12.92 5.14
CA LYS A 3 -0.99 -11.66 4.61
C LYS A 3 -1.51 -11.43 3.19
N VAL A 4 -1.79 -10.19 2.87
CA VAL A 4 -2.34 -9.79 1.57
C VAL A 4 -1.43 -8.73 0.97
N ARG A 5 -1.36 -8.70 -0.36
CA ARG A 5 -0.56 -7.68 -1.05
C ARG A 5 -1.04 -6.28 -0.70
N VAL A 6 -0.11 -5.38 -0.46
CA VAL A 6 -0.43 -3.99 -0.12
C VAL A 6 -1.32 -3.35 -1.18
N SER A 7 -1.02 -3.55 -2.46
CA SER A 7 -1.81 -2.96 -3.54
C SER A 7 -3.26 -3.45 -3.52
N LYS A 8 -3.48 -4.72 -3.20
CA LYS A 8 -4.83 -5.25 -3.10
C LYS A 8 -5.60 -4.61 -1.96
N LEU A 9 -4.95 -4.47 -0.79
CA LEU A 9 -5.59 -3.84 0.37
C LEU A 9 -5.90 -2.37 0.10
N MET A 10 -5.02 -1.65 -0.57
CA MET A 10 -5.25 -0.26 -0.92
C MET A 10 -6.48 -0.12 -1.81
N SER A 11 -6.63 -1.00 -2.78
CA SER A 11 -7.80 -1.01 -3.66
C SER A 11 -9.08 -1.35 -2.88
N GLU A 12 -9.02 -2.37 -2.02
CA GLU A 12 -10.18 -2.77 -1.23
C GLU A 12 -10.63 -1.69 -0.26
N GLN A 13 -9.69 -0.90 0.25
CA GLN A 13 -9.99 0.20 1.17
C GLN A 13 -10.43 1.47 0.43
N GLY A 14 -10.47 1.43 -0.89
CA GLY A 14 -10.91 2.58 -1.67
C GLY A 14 -9.90 3.72 -1.76
N LEU A 15 -8.62 3.46 -1.46
CA LEU A 15 -7.59 4.49 -1.53
C LEU A 15 -7.21 4.83 -2.96
N CYS A 16 -7.20 3.82 -3.83
CA CYS A 16 -6.82 3.95 -5.25
C CYS A 16 -7.09 2.64 -5.95
N SER A 17 -6.89 2.59 -7.28
CA SER A 17 -6.95 1.32 -8.01
C SER A 17 -5.66 0.52 -7.74
N ARG A 18 -5.69 -0.78 -8.05
CA ARG A 18 -4.49 -1.63 -7.87
C ARG A 18 -3.32 -1.13 -8.72
N ARG A 19 -3.60 -0.68 -9.95
CA ARG A 19 -2.56 -0.14 -10.83
C ARG A 19 -1.94 1.11 -10.25
N GLU A 20 -2.75 2.00 -9.71
CA GLU A 20 -2.26 3.21 -9.06
C GLU A 20 -1.45 2.86 -7.81
N ALA A 21 -1.92 1.88 -7.05
CA ALA A 21 -1.22 1.42 -5.85
C ALA A 21 0.19 0.94 -6.18
N ASP A 22 0.33 0.14 -7.24
CA ASP A 22 1.65 -0.33 -7.66
C ASP A 22 2.57 0.83 -8.00
N GLY A 23 2.07 1.85 -8.70
CA GLY A 23 2.85 3.04 -9.00
C GLY A 23 3.28 3.79 -7.76
N TYR A 24 2.40 3.93 -6.78
CA TYR A 24 2.71 4.61 -5.53
C TYR A 24 3.76 3.85 -4.74
N ILE A 25 3.67 2.52 -4.71
CA ILE A 25 4.64 1.68 -4.02
C ILE A 25 6.04 1.86 -4.64
N GLU A 26 6.12 1.80 -5.97
CA GLU A 26 7.40 1.98 -6.68
C GLU A 26 8.05 3.33 -6.39
N ARG A 27 7.23 4.36 -6.20
CA ARG A 27 7.72 5.71 -5.90
C ARG A 27 8.08 5.91 -4.43
N GLY A 28 7.78 4.93 -3.59
CA GLY A 28 8.04 5.03 -2.16
C GLY A 28 7.05 5.91 -1.42
N TRP A 29 5.83 6.03 -1.94
CA TRP A 29 4.79 6.90 -1.36
C TRP A 29 3.84 6.15 -0.45
N VAL A 30 4.05 4.86 -0.23
CA VAL A 30 3.16 4.03 0.59
C VAL A 30 3.87 3.67 1.89
N PHE A 31 3.16 3.84 2.99
CA PHE A 31 3.66 3.50 4.33
C PHE A 31 2.68 2.54 5.00
N VAL A 32 3.23 1.53 5.67
CA VAL A 32 2.45 0.58 6.46
C VAL A 32 2.96 0.65 7.89
N ASP A 33 2.09 1.05 8.81
CA ASP A 33 2.45 1.29 10.21
C ASP A 33 3.68 2.20 10.34
N GLY A 34 3.78 3.19 9.45
CA GLY A 34 4.86 4.16 9.47
C GLY A 34 6.12 3.74 8.73
N GLU A 35 6.16 2.52 8.18
CA GLU A 35 7.32 2.04 7.44
C GLU A 35 7.06 2.14 5.93
N ARG A 36 8.04 2.70 5.21
CA ARG A 36 7.94 2.85 3.76
C ARG A 36 7.98 1.49 3.07
N VAL A 37 7.06 1.28 2.14
CA VAL A 37 6.98 0.07 1.32
C VAL A 37 7.36 0.44 -0.11
N THR A 38 8.36 -0.23 -0.68
CA THR A 38 8.84 0.05 -2.03
C THR A 38 8.79 -1.17 -2.96
N GLU A 39 8.53 -2.35 -2.43
CA GLU A 39 8.48 -3.57 -3.23
C GLU A 39 7.04 -3.96 -3.55
N LEU A 40 6.74 -4.20 -4.82
CA LEU A 40 5.39 -4.52 -5.29
C LEU A 40 4.84 -5.82 -4.71
N GLY A 41 5.72 -6.76 -4.40
CA GLY A 41 5.33 -8.05 -3.84
C GLY A 41 5.10 -8.05 -2.33
N THR A 42 5.25 -6.91 -1.67
CA THR A 42 5.09 -6.82 -0.21
C THR A 42 3.70 -7.25 0.22
N ARG A 43 3.64 -8.12 1.22
CA ARG A 43 2.38 -8.59 1.80
C ARG A 43 2.34 -8.20 3.27
N ILE A 44 1.18 -7.79 3.72
CA ILE A 44 0.96 -7.34 5.10
C ILE A 44 -0.34 -7.93 5.63
N LEU A 45 -0.54 -7.79 6.93
CA LEU A 45 -1.79 -8.21 7.55
C LEU A 45 -2.89 -7.18 7.23
N PRO A 46 -4.13 -7.63 6.98
CA PRO A 46 -5.24 -6.70 6.68
C PRO A 46 -5.52 -5.69 7.78
N THR A 47 -5.06 -5.95 9.00
CA THR A 47 -5.25 -5.07 10.14
C THR A 47 -4.21 -3.96 10.22
N GLN A 48 -3.13 -4.05 9.45
CA GLN A 48 -2.10 -3.03 9.47
C GLN A 48 -2.59 -1.76 8.75
N LYS A 49 -2.16 -0.62 9.26
CA LYS A 49 -2.62 0.66 8.73
C LYS A 49 -1.77 1.10 7.54
N ILE A 50 -2.43 1.40 6.43
CA ILE A 50 -1.77 1.90 5.22
C ILE A 50 -1.98 3.41 5.13
N THR A 51 -0.91 4.15 4.91
CA THR A 51 -0.97 5.60 4.69
C THR A 51 -0.22 5.95 3.42
N LEU A 52 -0.63 7.04 2.78
CA LEU A 52 0.01 7.55 1.59
C LEU A 52 0.75 8.84 1.94
N SER A 53 1.89 9.06 1.25
CA SER A 53 2.61 10.31 1.44
C SER A 53 1.82 11.47 0.83
N LYS A 54 2.16 12.70 1.23
CA LYS A 54 1.50 13.88 0.67
C LYS A 54 1.70 13.98 -0.83
N ALA A 55 2.79 13.44 -1.35
CA ALA A 55 3.06 13.47 -2.78
C ALA A 55 2.07 12.64 -3.59
N ALA A 56 1.43 11.65 -2.95
CA ALA A 56 0.46 10.76 -3.60
C ALA A 56 -0.98 11.29 -3.53
N GLN A 57 -1.19 12.37 -2.83
CA GLN A 57 -2.53 12.96 -2.66
C GLN A 57 -2.80 14.09 -3.62
#